data_686c0670c49e9c69cff5c4e4b8e6fdb4
#
_entry.id   686c0670c49e9c69cff5c4e4b8e6fdb4
#
_cell.length_a   1.000
_cell.length_b   1.000
_cell.length_c   1.000
_cell.angle_alpha   90.00
_cell.angle_beta   90.00
_cell.angle_gamma   90.00
#
_symmetry.space_group_name_H-M   'P 1'
#
loop_
_entity.id
_entity.type
_entity.pdbx_description
1 polymer ?
#
loop_
_entity_poly.entity_id
_entity_poly.type
_entity_poly.pdbx_seq_one_letter_code
_entity_poly.pdbx_strand_id
1 'polypeptide(L)'
;MKLKIRILLIFLAIIYISFWAYEELRHENIFEGILCLIAVIGAILNLTVMLVNKGKMPVLDKNGNYEEQLKTDYCHCPINEKSRLTFLADIFEIKGIIMISIGDILISITLMFFLIILAYYWIMYLLF
;
A
#
# COMPACT_ATOMS: atom_id res chain seq x y z
N MET A 1 -13.21 0.41 -12.52
CA MET A 1 -12.18 1.35 -13.05
C MET A 1 -11.23 0.57 -13.94
N LYS A 2 -10.93 1.06 -15.16
CA LYS A 2 -10.04 0.34 -16.10
C LYS A 2 -8.64 0.19 -15.51
N LEU A 3 -8.02 -0.99 -15.65
CA LEU A 3 -6.71 -1.35 -15.09
C LEU A 3 -5.63 -0.27 -15.33
N LYS A 4 -5.57 0.27 -16.56
CA LYS A 4 -4.60 1.32 -16.92
C LYS A 4 -4.74 2.58 -16.07
N ILE A 5 -5.97 2.99 -15.75
CA ILE A 5 -6.23 4.17 -14.92
C ILE A 5 -5.76 3.92 -13.48
N ARG A 6 -5.98 2.72 -12.93
CA ARG A 6 -5.52 2.36 -11.59
C ARG A 6 -4.00 2.43 -11.47
N ILE A 7 -3.28 1.81 -12.42
CA ILE A 7 -1.81 1.85 -12.46
C ILE A 7 -1.32 3.30 -12.56
N LEU A 8 -1.94 4.11 -13.41
CA LEU A 8 -1.60 5.52 -13.54
C LEU A 8 -1.81 6.28 -12.22
N LEU A 9 -2.93 6.05 -11.53
CA LEU A 9 -3.19 6.72 -10.24
C LEU A 9 -2.18 6.33 -9.17
N ILE A 10 -1.79 5.06 -9.08
CA ILE A 10 -0.75 4.60 -8.16
C ILE A 10 0.58 5.27 -8.49
N PHE A 11 0.94 5.34 -9.77
CA PHE A 11 2.17 5.98 -10.21
C PHE A 11 2.20 7.49 -9.87
N LEU A 12 1.09 8.20 -10.11
CA LEU A 12 0.96 9.61 -9.73
C LEU A 12 1.04 9.81 -8.21
N ALA A 13 0.45 8.91 -7.43
CA ALA A 13 0.55 8.95 -5.98
C ALA A 13 2.00 8.75 -5.50
N ILE A 14 2.74 7.83 -6.10
CA ILE A 14 4.17 7.62 -5.80
C ILE A 14 4.96 8.90 -6.07
N ILE A 15 4.76 9.54 -7.22
CA ILE A 15 5.44 10.80 -7.56
C ILE A 15 5.10 11.89 -6.53
N TYR A 16 3.82 12.04 -6.19
CA TYR A 16 3.38 13.06 -5.24
C TYR A 16 3.97 12.85 -3.84
N ILE A 17 3.94 11.61 -3.32
CA ILE A 17 4.50 11.30 -2.00
C ILE A 17 6.03 11.43 -2.01
N SER A 18 6.71 11.08 -3.12
CA SER A 18 8.16 11.27 -3.26
C SER A 18 8.55 12.73 -3.26
N PHE A 19 7.77 13.59 -3.91
CA PHE A 19 7.98 15.03 -3.86
C PHE A 19 7.80 15.57 -2.44
N TRP A 20 6.77 15.14 -1.73
CA TRP A 20 6.56 15.53 -0.33
C TRP A 20 7.69 15.03 0.58
N ALA A 21 8.14 13.79 0.43
CA ALA A 21 9.30 13.28 1.16
C ALA A 21 10.54 14.16 0.97
N TYR A 22 10.79 14.61 -0.26
CA TYR A 22 11.89 15.52 -0.58
C TYR A 22 11.74 16.87 0.14
N GLU A 23 10.55 17.48 0.13
CA GLU A 23 10.30 18.76 0.80
C GLU A 23 10.47 18.63 2.32
N GLU A 24 9.94 17.57 2.96
CA GLU A 24 10.11 17.35 4.39
C GLU A 24 11.59 17.19 4.78
N LEU A 25 12.35 16.40 4.01
CA LEU A 25 13.79 16.24 4.26
C LEU A 25 14.56 17.55 4.05
N ARG A 26 14.15 18.38 3.09
CA ARG A 26 14.76 19.69 2.83
C ARG A 26 14.50 20.68 3.96
N HIS A 27 13.35 20.59 4.62
CA HIS A 27 12.99 21.42 5.77
C HIS A 27 13.46 20.85 7.12
N GLU A 28 14.39 19.86 7.10
CA GLU A 28 14.94 19.18 8.28
C GLU A 28 13.91 18.37 9.10
N ASN A 29 12.73 18.14 8.57
CA ASN A 29 11.71 17.25 9.14
C ASN A 29 12.05 15.79 8.81
N ILE A 30 13.17 15.33 9.35
CA ILE A 30 13.77 14.03 8.98
C ILE A 30 12.81 12.88 9.26
N PHE A 31 12.08 12.92 10.36
CA PHE A 31 11.17 11.85 10.74
C PHE A 31 10.01 11.69 9.75
N GLU A 32 9.34 12.78 9.41
CA GLU A 32 8.25 12.81 8.43
C GLU A 32 8.74 12.42 7.03
N GLY A 33 9.91 12.90 6.65
CA GLY A 33 10.54 12.53 5.39
C GLY A 33 10.83 11.02 5.29
N ILE A 34 11.34 10.40 6.36
CA ILE A 34 11.56 8.94 6.42
C ILE A 34 10.24 8.18 6.33
N LEU A 35 9.20 8.63 7.03
CA LEU A 35 7.87 8.02 6.95
C LEU A 35 7.33 8.03 5.51
N CYS A 36 7.46 9.17 4.82
CA CYS A 36 7.07 9.27 3.40
C CYS A 36 7.86 8.30 2.51
N LEU A 37 9.17 8.16 2.73
CA LEU A 37 9.99 7.19 1.98
C LEU A 37 9.56 5.74 2.21
N ILE A 38 9.19 5.38 3.43
CA ILE A 38 8.64 4.05 3.75
C ILE A 38 7.35 3.80 2.97
N ALA A 39 6.44 4.77 2.90
CA ALA A 39 5.22 4.66 2.10
C ALA A 39 5.51 4.52 0.61
N VAL A 40 6.47 5.28 0.07
CA VAL A 40 6.91 5.17 -1.33
C VAL A 40 7.42 3.77 -1.63
N ILE A 41 8.27 3.21 -0.76
CA ILE A 41 8.77 1.83 -0.91
C ILE A 41 7.60 0.84 -0.92
N GLY A 42 6.66 0.93 0.01
CA GLY A 42 5.47 0.08 0.06
C GLY A 42 4.64 0.15 -1.23
N ALA A 43 4.40 1.35 -1.73
CA ALA A 43 3.67 1.57 -2.97
C ALA A 43 4.39 1.02 -4.21
N ILE A 44 5.72 1.15 -4.28
CA ILE A 44 6.55 0.58 -5.35
C ILE A 44 6.50 -0.95 -5.31
N LEU A 45 6.59 -1.57 -4.12
CA LEU A 45 6.49 -3.02 -3.98
C LEU A 45 5.15 -3.53 -4.52
N ASN A 46 4.03 -2.93 -4.10
CA ASN A 46 2.70 -3.28 -4.58
C ASN A 46 2.55 -3.08 -6.08
N LEU A 47 3.00 -1.94 -6.60
CA LEU A 47 2.96 -1.67 -8.04
C LEU A 47 3.76 -2.70 -8.83
N THR A 48 4.96 -3.07 -8.35
CA THR A 48 5.82 -4.07 -9.00
C THR A 48 5.13 -5.43 -9.09
N VAL A 49 4.55 -5.90 -7.98
CA VAL A 49 3.79 -7.17 -7.97
C VAL A 49 2.63 -7.12 -8.96
N MET A 50 1.88 -6.04 -8.96
CA MET A 50 0.76 -5.87 -9.91
C MET A 50 1.23 -5.89 -11.36
N LEU A 51 2.29 -5.18 -11.69
CA LEU A 51 2.80 -5.09 -13.07
C LEU A 51 3.24 -6.45 -13.61
N VAL A 52 3.97 -7.25 -12.82
CA VAL A 52 4.43 -8.57 -13.25
C VAL A 52 3.31 -9.62 -13.30
N ASN A 53 2.17 -9.36 -12.65
CA ASN A 53 0.97 -10.19 -12.62
C ASN A 53 -0.18 -9.62 -13.45
N LYS A 54 0.12 -8.97 -14.58
CA LYS A 54 -0.85 -8.43 -15.54
C LYS A 54 -1.81 -7.39 -14.94
N GLY A 55 -1.32 -6.68 -13.92
CA GLY A 55 -2.03 -5.61 -13.25
C GLY A 55 -2.97 -6.06 -12.13
N LYS A 56 -2.94 -7.30 -11.73
CA LYS A 56 -3.68 -7.83 -10.59
C LYS A 56 -2.74 -8.15 -9.44
N MET A 57 -3.22 -7.98 -8.20
CA MET A 57 -2.52 -8.42 -7.00
C MET A 57 -2.86 -9.89 -6.74
N PRO A 58 -1.88 -10.80 -6.67
CA PRO A 58 -2.13 -12.19 -6.28
C PRO A 58 -2.49 -12.28 -4.80
N VAL A 59 -3.47 -13.13 -4.46
CA VAL A 59 -3.96 -13.34 -3.08
C VAL A 59 -3.82 -14.80 -2.71
N LEU A 60 -3.30 -15.07 -1.51
CA LEU A 60 -3.18 -16.42 -0.97
C LEU A 60 -4.47 -16.83 -0.25
N ASP A 61 -5.35 -17.53 -0.95
CA ASP A 61 -6.57 -18.08 -0.36
C ASP A 61 -6.38 -19.54 0.03
N LYS A 62 -5.92 -19.78 1.26
CA LYS A 62 -5.68 -21.15 1.77
C LYS A 62 -6.96 -21.91 2.08
N ASN A 63 -8.03 -21.21 2.43
CA ASN A 63 -9.25 -21.81 2.97
C ASN A 63 -10.44 -21.69 2.02
N GLY A 64 -10.27 -21.11 0.82
CA GLY A 64 -11.36 -20.88 -0.13
C GLY A 64 -12.33 -19.77 0.30
N ASN A 65 -11.99 -18.99 1.33
CA ASN A 65 -12.86 -17.95 1.88
C ASN A 65 -13.10 -16.79 0.92
N TYR A 66 -12.15 -16.58 -0.01
CA TYR A 66 -12.15 -15.45 -0.94
C TYR A 66 -12.49 -15.85 -2.38
N GLU A 67 -12.73 -17.14 -2.65
CA GLU A 67 -12.87 -17.66 -4.01
C GLU A 67 -13.99 -16.96 -4.80
N GLU A 68 -15.15 -16.73 -4.19
CA GLU A 68 -16.27 -16.04 -4.84
C GLU A 68 -15.95 -14.55 -5.07
N GLN A 69 -15.32 -13.90 -4.11
CA GLN A 69 -14.93 -12.48 -4.23
C GLN A 69 -13.88 -12.31 -5.33
N LEU A 70 -12.90 -13.21 -5.41
CA LEU A 70 -11.83 -13.16 -6.42
C LEU A 70 -12.34 -13.40 -7.85
N LYS A 71 -13.45 -14.11 -8.03
CA LYS A 71 -14.08 -14.30 -9.36
C LYS A 71 -14.63 -12.99 -9.95
N THR A 72 -15.08 -12.10 -9.10
CA THR A 72 -15.67 -10.79 -9.50
C THR A 72 -14.71 -9.62 -9.35
N ASP A 73 -13.57 -9.83 -8.68
CA ASP A 73 -12.61 -8.77 -8.41
C ASP A 73 -11.72 -8.50 -9.63
N TYR A 74 -11.73 -7.22 -10.07
CA TYR A 74 -10.87 -6.75 -11.17
C TYR A 74 -9.43 -6.47 -10.72
N CYS A 75 -9.18 -6.42 -9.42
CA CYS A 75 -7.95 -5.97 -8.81
C CYS A 75 -7.07 -7.09 -8.29
N HIS A 76 -7.68 -8.20 -7.90
CA HIS A 76 -7.01 -9.35 -7.29
C HIS A 76 -7.20 -10.60 -8.13
N CYS A 77 -6.34 -11.58 -7.92
CA CYS A 77 -6.44 -12.91 -8.52
C CYS A 77 -5.90 -13.96 -7.54
N PRO A 78 -6.39 -15.20 -7.57
CA PRO A 78 -5.83 -16.25 -6.74
C PRO A 78 -4.37 -16.54 -7.15
N ILE A 79 -3.52 -16.86 -6.18
CA ILE A 79 -2.16 -17.31 -6.45
C ILE A 79 -2.21 -18.65 -7.18
N ASN A 80 -1.45 -18.75 -8.26
CA ASN A 80 -1.30 -19.97 -9.06
C ASN A 80 0.15 -20.09 -9.55
N GLU A 81 0.47 -21.17 -10.26
CA GLU A 81 1.83 -21.46 -10.77
C GLU A 81 2.41 -20.37 -11.67
N LYS A 82 1.58 -19.52 -12.27
CA LYS A 82 2.00 -18.40 -13.14
C LYS A 82 2.20 -17.10 -12.37
N SER A 83 1.82 -17.06 -11.08
CA SER A 83 1.96 -15.87 -10.24
C SER A 83 3.42 -15.62 -9.91
N ARG A 84 3.84 -14.35 -10.02
CA ARG A 84 5.22 -13.91 -9.78
C ARG A 84 5.28 -13.05 -8.53
N LEU A 85 6.45 -13.05 -7.85
CA LEU A 85 6.70 -12.29 -6.63
C LEU A 85 5.65 -12.56 -5.54
N THR A 86 5.23 -13.80 -5.39
CA THR A 86 4.15 -14.20 -4.48
C THR A 86 4.46 -13.89 -3.02
N PHE A 87 5.73 -13.78 -2.64
CA PHE A 87 6.15 -13.40 -1.29
C PHE A 87 5.87 -11.91 -0.96
N LEU A 88 5.65 -11.07 -1.97
CA LEU A 88 5.22 -9.66 -1.83
C LEU A 88 3.72 -9.47 -2.06
N ALA A 89 3.01 -10.55 -2.43
CA ALA A 89 1.58 -10.53 -2.70
C ALA A 89 0.76 -10.45 -1.40
N ASP A 90 -0.56 -10.48 -1.51
CA ASP A 90 -1.47 -10.49 -0.37
C ASP A 90 -1.47 -11.88 0.30
N ILE A 91 -0.51 -12.09 1.18
CA ILE A 91 -0.26 -13.38 1.85
C ILE A 91 -0.52 -13.35 3.36
N PHE A 92 -0.67 -12.16 3.95
CA PHE A 92 -0.95 -12.00 5.38
C PHE A 92 -2.45 -11.84 5.62
N GLU A 93 -3.03 -12.79 6.35
CA GLU A 93 -4.45 -12.79 6.71
C GLU A 93 -4.69 -12.08 8.03
N ILE A 94 -5.56 -11.09 8.04
CA ILE A 94 -5.98 -10.38 9.25
C ILE A 94 -7.39 -10.87 9.63
N LYS A 95 -7.50 -11.59 10.73
CA LYS A 95 -8.77 -12.05 11.35
C LYS A 95 -9.71 -12.80 10.39
N GLY A 96 -9.19 -13.44 9.34
CA GLY A 96 -10.03 -14.13 8.35
C GLY A 96 -10.88 -13.21 7.46
N ILE A 97 -10.61 -11.89 7.46
CA ILE A 97 -11.46 -10.90 6.78
C ILE A 97 -10.74 -10.24 5.62
N ILE A 98 -9.45 -9.93 5.79
CA ILE A 98 -8.67 -9.15 4.82
C ILE A 98 -7.31 -9.79 4.63
N MET A 99 -6.89 -9.88 3.37
CA MET A 99 -5.53 -10.25 2.99
C MET A 99 -4.75 -8.98 2.66
N ILE A 100 -3.51 -8.90 3.15
CA ILE A 100 -2.63 -7.75 2.93
C ILE A 100 -1.23 -8.18 2.50
N SER A 101 -0.57 -7.30 1.77
CA SER A 101 0.81 -7.44 1.32
C SER A 101 1.81 -6.78 2.29
N ILE A 102 3.10 -7.03 2.08
CA ILE A 102 4.18 -6.29 2.76
C ILE A 102 4.07 -4.79 2.43
N GLY A 103 3.76 -4.44 1.19
CA GLY A 103 3.61 -3.04 0.79
C GLY A 103 2.47 -2.34 1.53
N ASP A 104 1.33 -3.03 1.75
CA ASP A 104 0.20 -2.49 2.51
C ASP A 104 0.57 -2.29 3.99
N ILE A 105 1.37 -3.18 4.57
CA ILE A 105 1.87 -3.02 5.94
C ILE A 105 2.71 -1.75 6.06
N LEU A 106 3.65 -1.52 5.15
CA LEU A 106 4.49 -0.32 5.16
C LEU A 106 3.67 0.96 5.02
N ILE A 107 2.72 0.99 4.10
CA ILE A 107 1.81 2.13 3.90
C ILE A 107 0.95 2.36 5.15
N SER A 108 0.42 1.29 5.75
CA SER A 108 -0.45 1.37 6.94
C SER A 108 0.31 1.90 8.15
N ILE A 109 1.55 1.46 8.37
CA ILE A 109 2.42 1.97 9.44
C ILE A 109 2.64 3.48 9.26
N THR A 110 2.99 3.92 8.06
CA THR A 110 3.17 5.34 7.76
C THR A 110 1.90 6.14 8.05
N LEU A 111 0.75 5.67 7.56
CA LEU A 111 -0.53 6.33 7.80
C LEU A 111 -0.86 6.46 9.28
N MET A 112 -0.61 5.39 10.06
CA MET A 112 -0.82 5.41 11.50
C MET A 112 0.01 6.51 12.20
N PHE A 113 1.30 6.63 11.85
CA PHE A 113 2.15 7.67 12.42
C PHE A 113 1.69 9.07 12.03
N PHE A 114 1.29 9.30 10.77
CA PHE A 114 0.73 10.60 10.36
C PHE A 114 -0.55 10.95 11.11
N LEU A 115 -1.42 10.00 11.37
CA LEU A 115 -2.63 10.24 12.17
C LEU A 115 -2.29 10.61 13.62
N ILE A 116 -1.27 10.00 14.22
CA ILE A 116 -0.79 10.35 15.57
C ILE A 116 -0.21 11.77 15.58
N ILE A 117 0.62 12.13 14.60
CA ILE A 117 1.19 13.47 14.46
C ILE A 117 0.07 14.50 14.30
N LEU A 118 -0.89 14.24 13.42
CA LEU A 118 -2.04 15.13 13.21
C LEU A 118 -2.86 15.32 14.48
N ALA A 119 -3.14 14.25 15.22
CA ALA A 119 -3.85 14.30 16.49
C ALA A 119 -3.07 15.13 17.53
N TYR A 120 -1.75 14.96 17.60
CA TYR A 120 -0.89 15.75 18.48
C TYR A 120 -0.99 17.25 18.17
N TYR A 121 -0.84 17.67 16.90
CA TYR A 121 -0.97 19.07 16.50
C TYR A 121 -2.36 19.63 16.78
N TRP A 122 -3.40 18.84 16.56
CA TRP A 122 -4.78 19.23 16.87
C TRP A 122 -4.99 19.48 18.36
N ILE A 123 -4.48 18.59 19.22
CA ILE A 123 -4.55 18.74 20.69
C ILE A 123 -3.78 19.99 21.13
N MET A 124 -2.58 20.21 20.61
CA MET A 124 -1.77 21.40 20.94
C MET A 124 -2.48 22.68 20.51
N TYR A 125 -3.12 22.71 19.35
CA TYR A 125 -3.90 23.86 18.88
C TYR A 125 -5.12 24.17 19.77
N LEU A 126 -5.74 23.16 20.38
CA LEU A 126 -6.89 23.36 21.28
C LEU A 126 -6.47 23.82 22.69
N LEU A 127 -5.24 23.54 23.12
CA LEU A 127 -4.76 23.84 24.47
C LEU A 127 -4.04 25.18 24.56
N PHE A 128 -3.56 25.73 23.45
CA PHE A 128 -2.80 26.99 23.37
C PHE A 128 -3.37 27.93 22.31
#